data_03691ae4e21e522d0e4c1a210f380637
#
_entry.id   03691ae4e21e522d0e4c1a210f380637
#
_cell.length_a   1.000
_cell.length_b   1.000
_cell.length_c   1.000
_cell.angle_alpha   90.00
_cell.angle_beta   90.00
_cell.angle_gamma   90.00
#
_symmetry.space_group_name_H-M   'P 1'
#
loop_
_entity.id
_entity.type
_entity.pdbx_description
1 polymer ?
#
loop_
_entity_poly.entity_id
_entity_poly.type
_entity_poly.pdbx_seq_one_letter_code
_entity_poly.pdbx_strand_id
1 'polypeptide(L)'
;MMSIFDKYDLLDVQEGVEAPVKPSKGLTLLVGSSGTGKTKILREWGMKPLTRSSSTPIYKLFPSEETAEHFLIAAGLRSIPTWKRSLTEVSNGERHRAEVALSLAYGELYIDEFTSLVDRDTAKALCYSLNKLNLKDLTLATCHKDVLQWLDCDNIYDTDLNQWVDRGSLRRDNTLKFTIQPCCPQKVWEVFKRHHYLSGKINKSANCWVAMYNGKPIAMTSVIAFPNANWKDGWRGHRTVVLPEFQGMGIGSKLSDTVAHHIVESGGRFFSKTSHPAFGEHRNKSPNWKPTSKNGKARADYKSGRKSKEDGHKQLHANRVCYSHEYIISSS
;
A
#
# COMPACT_ATOMS: atom_id res chain seq x y z
N MET A 1 46.85 -26.83 16.34
CA MET A 1 45.49 -26.90 15.85
C MET A 1 45.38 -25.86 14.73
N MET A 2 45.29 -26.33 13.48
CA MET A 2 45.23 -25.43 12.30
C MET A 2 43.94 -24.62 12.35
N SER A 3 44.00 -23.31 12.17
CA SER A 3 42.82 -22.47 12.14
C SER A 3 41.91 -22.89 10.98
N ILE A 4 40.58 -22.72 11.12
CA ILE A 4 39.65 -22.94 10.01
C ILE A 4 39.99 -22.08 8.80
N PHE A 5 40.59 -20.91 9.01
CA PHE A 5 41.02 -19.97 7.97
C PHE A 5 42.23 -20.50 7.19
N ASP A 6 43.19 -21.18 7.89
CA ASP A 6 44.35 -21.85 7.26
C ASP A 6 43.94 -23.04 6.41
N LYS A 7 42.77 -23.65 6.72
CA LYS A 7 42.27 -24.84 6.00
C LYS A 7 41.69 -24.49 4.62
N TYR A 8 41.30 -23.21 4.39
CA TYR A 8 40.65 -22.82 3.16
C TYR A 8 41.46 -21.79 2.33
N ASP A 9 42.77 -21.66 2.62
CA ASP A 9 43.67 -20.70 1.92
C ASP A 9 43.01 -19.29 1.74
N LEU A 10 42.27 -18.83 2.77
CA LEU A 10 41.70 -17.51 2.75
C LEU A 10 42.85 -16.51 2.90
N LEU A 11 43.42 -16.15 1.76
CA LEU A 11 44.29 -14.97 1.62
C LEU A 11 43.54 -13.78 2.19
N ASP A 12 44.26 -12.91 2.90
CA ASP A 12 43.78 -11.74 3.59
C ASP A 12 42.56 -11.09 2.92
N VAL A 13 41.55 -10.86 3.73
CA VAL A 13 40.33 -10.13 3.33
C VAL A 13 40.72 -8.95 2.49
N GLN A 14 40.36 -8.95 1.20
CA GLN A 14 40.57 -7.84 0.29
C GLN A 14 40.27 -6.54 1.03
N GLU A 15 41.19 -5.61 0.99
CA GLU A 15 41.04 -4.24 1.51
C GLU A 15 39.64 -3.76 1.08
N GLY A 16 38.78 -3.52 2.05
CA GLY A 16 37.39 -3.25 1.75
C GLY A 16 37.27 -2.01 0.87
N VAL A 17 36.51 -2.14 -0.18
CA VAL A 17 36.13 -1.01 -1.03
C VAL A 17 35.76 0.18 -0.14
N GLU A 18 36.42 1.30 -0.31
CA GLU A 18 36.17 2.54 0.41
C GLU A 18 34.75 3.00 0.10
N ALA A 19 33.99 3.35 1.13
CA ALA A 19 32.60 3.79 0.91
C ALA A 19 32.58 5.09 0.08
N PRO A 20 31.65 5.19 -0.87
CA PRO A 20 31.54 6.42 -1.67
C PRO A 20 31.13 7.59 -0.76
N VAL A 21 31.43 8.81 -1.20
CA VAL A 21 30.97 10.01 -0.49
C VAL A 21 29.43 10.01 -0.43
N LYS A 22 28.89 10.13 0.78
CA LYS A 22 27.44 10.18 0.98
C LYS A 22 26.84 11.43 0.33
N PRO A 23 25.77 11.33 -0.50
CA PRO A 23 25.06 12.48 -1.00
C PRO A 23 24.48 13.33 0.13
N SER A 24 24.52 14.63 0.00
CA SER A 24 24.04 15.57 1.03
C SER A 24 22.52 15.68 1.09
N LYS A 25 21.82 15.30 0.02
CA LYS A 25 20.36 15.45 -0.11
C LYS A 25 19.77 14.38 -1.03
N GLY A 26 18.46 14.16 -0.86
CA GLY A 26 17.65 13.35 -1.76
C GLY A 26 17.52 11.89 -1.35
N LEU A 27 16.63 11.17 -2.05
CA LEU A 27 16.46 9.74 -1.88
C LEU A 27 17.61 8.99 -2.55
N THR A 28 18.40 8.30 -1.75
CA THR A 28 19.57 7.52 -2.22
C THR A 28 19.25 6.03 -2.22
N LEU A 29 19.59 5.33 -3.30
CA LEU A 29 19.46 3.88 -3.40
C LEU A 29 20.85 3.24 -3.53
N LEU A 30 21.19 2.37 -2.58
CA LEU A 30 22.31 1.44 -2.69
C LEU A 30 21.78 0.11 -3.25
N VAL A 31 22.21 -0.28 -4.43
CA VAL A 31 21.73 -1.51 -5.09
C VAL A 31 22.90 -2.38 -5.53
N GLY A 32 22.76 -3.69 -5.43
CA GLY A 32 23.75 -4.67 -5.87
C GLY A 32 23.56 -6.01 -5.16
N SER A 33 24.27 -7.02 -5.61
CA SER A 33 24.16 -8.40 -5.13
C SER A 33 24.36 -8.53 -3.61
N SER A 34 23.92 -9.61 -3.02
CA SER A 34 24.17 -9.88 -1.60
C SER A 34 25.69 -10.00 -1.38
N GLY A 35 26.20 -9.43 -0.28
CA GLY A 35 27.62 -9.48 0.06
C GLY A 35 28.49 -8.38 -0.56
N THR A 36 27.97 -7.48 -1.41
CA THR A 36 28.73 -6.39 -2.06
C THR A 36 29.01 -5.18 -1.16
N GLY A 37 28.78 -5.28 0.14
CA GLY A 37 29.18 -4.23 1.09
C GLY A 37 28.13 -3.15 1.36
N LYS A 38 26.88 -3.24 0.89
CA LYS A 38 25.80 -2.24 1.15
C LYS A 38 25.68 -1.88 2.63
N THR A 39 25.54 -2.86 3.51
CA THR A 39 25.46 -2.65 4.95
C THR A 39 26.75 -2.03 5.53
N LYS A 40 27.93 -2.35 4.96
CA LYS A 40 29.21 -1.74 5.33
C LYS A 40 29.18 -0.25 4.99
N ILE A 41 28.78 0.11 3.78
CA ILE A 41 28.63 1.52 3.33
C ILE A 41 27.67 2.27 4.29
N LEU A 42 26.53 1.71 4.62
CA LEU A 42 25.59 2.33 5.55
C LEU A 42 26.22 2.61 6.92
N ARG A 43 27.02 1.66 7.45
CA ARG A 43 27.75 1.84 8.72
C ARG A 43 28.83 2.92 8.65
N GLU A 44 29.59 2.97 7.56
CA GLU A 44 30.61 4.00 7.32
C GLU A 44 29.97 5.39 7.18
N TRP A 45 28.75 5.48 6.67
CA TRP A 45 27.95 6.71 6.68
C TRP A 45 27.34 7.04 8.03
N GLY A 46 27.67 6.29 9.12
CA GLY A 46 27.21 6.51 10.48
C GLY A 46 25.78 6.03 10.75
N MET A 47 25.22 5.21 9.87
CA MET A 47 23.87 4.71 9.98
C MET A 47 23.81 3.44 10.84
N LYS A 48 23.06 3.47 11.95
CA LYS A 48 22.93 2.33 12.89
C LYS A 48 21.56 1.72 12.77
N PRO A 49 21.46 0.39 12.56
CA PRO A 49 20.17 -0.30 12.46
C PRO A 49 19.38 -0.16 13.77
N LEU A 50 18.13 0.20 13.67
CA LEU A 50 17.18 0.19 14.76
C LEU A 50 16.53 -1.18 14.84
N THR A 51 16.86 -1.93 15.89
CA THR A 51 16.20 -3.21 16.18
C THR A 51 14.94 -2.93 16.97
N ARG A 52 13.78 -3.20 16.40
CA ARG A 52 12.50 -3.03 17.07
C ARG A 52 11.90 -4.38 17.37
N SER A 53 11.79 -4.72 18.63
CA SER A 53 11.00 -5.85 19.11
C SER A 53 9.97 -5.32 20.09
N SER A 54 8.70 -5.65 19.88
CA SER A 54 7.64 -5.18 20.76
C SER A 54 6.47 -6.14 20.74
N SER A 55 5.93 -6.42 21.93
CA SER A 55 4.63 -7.07 22.12
C SER A 55 3.47 -6.05 22.09
N THR A 56 3.78 -4.78 21.94
CA THR A 56 2.78 -3.69 21.81
C THR A 56 2.13 -3.73 20.44
N PRO A 57 0.83 -3.45 20.32
CA PRO A 57 0.17 -3.30 19.01
C PRO A 57 0.89 -2.31 18.12
N ILE A 58 1.06 -2.67 16.82
CA ILE A 58 1.85 -1.90 15.85
C ILE A 58 1.46 -0.42 15.82
N TYR A 59 0.15 -0.11 15.79
CA TYR A 59 -0.30 1.29 15.72
C TYR A 59 0.10 2.13 16.93
N LYS A 60 0.31 1.51 18.10
CA LYS A 60 0.77 2.20 19.34
C LYS A 60 2.26 2.47 19.37
N LEU A 61 3.02 1.95 18.41
CA LEU A 61 4.45 2.21 18.29
C LEU A 61 4.73 3.56 17.61
N PHE A 62 3.73 4.24 17.10
CA PHE A 62 3.84 5.54 16.43
C PHE A 62 3.55 6.70 17.39
N PRO A 63 4.02 7.93 17.09
CA PRO A 63 3.77 9.11 17.89
C PRO A 63 2.28 9.45 18.07
N SER A 64 1.43 9.14 17.08
CA SER A 64 -0.02 9.30 17.13
C SER A 64 -0.73 8.27 16.22
N GLU A 65 -2.02 8.07 16.42
CA GLU A 65 -2.83 7.19 15.54
C GLU A 65 -2.90 7.72 14.10
N GLU A 66 -2.90 9.03 13.91
CA GLU A 66 -2.86 9.66 12.58
C GLU A 66 -1.54 9.39 11.87
N THR A 67 -0.42 9.50 12.61
CA THR A 67 0.91 9.17 12.10
C THR A 67 0.99 7.69 11.74
N ALA A 68 0.45 6.81 12.59
CA ALA A 68 0.38 5.37 12.32
C ALA A 68 -0.41 5.09 11.03
N GLU A 69 -1.61 5.64 10.90
CA GLU A 69 -2.45 5.48 9.71
C GLU A 69 -1.72 5.94 8.45
N HIS A 70 -1.13 7.13 8.48
CA HIS A 70 -0.41 7.71 7.34
C HIS A 70 0.74 6.82 6.85
N PHE A 71 1.66 6.45 7.74
CA PHE A 71 2.86 5.71 7.35
C PHE A 71 2.61 4.22 7.12
N LEU A 72 1.70 3.59 7.85
CA LEU A 72 1.32 2.19 7.60
C LEU A 72 0.64 2.03 6.23
N ILE A 73 -0.22 2.98 5.86
CA ILE A 73 -0.81 3.03 4.51
C ILE A 73 0.27 3.25 3.45
N ALA A 74 1.21 4.17 3.69
CA ALA A 74 2.31 4.46 2.78
C ALA A 74 3.24 3.26 2.58
N ALA A 75 3.54 2.53 3.65
CA ALA A 75 4.31 1.29 3.58
C ALA A 75 3.51 0.07 3.06
N GLY A 76 2.27 0.27 2.59
CA GLY A 76 1.45 -0.79 2.01
C GLY A 76 0.82 -1.73 3.04
N LEU A 77 0.94 -1.48 4.34
CA LEU A 77 0.31 -2.27 5.39
C LEU A 77 -1.08 -1.71 5.71
N ARG A 78 -2.07 -1.97 4.84
CA ARG A 78 -3.40 -1.36 4.89
C ARG A 78 -4.46 -2.19 5.61
N SER A 79 -4.09 -3.35 6.14
CA SER A 79 -4.98 -4.21 6.93
C SER A 79 -5.10 -3.66 8.36
N ILE A 80 -6.19 -2.96 8.65
CA ILE A 80 -6.45 -2.42 10.01
C ILE A 80 -6.41 -3.50 11.10
N PRO A 81 -6.91 -4.75 10.88
CA PRO A 81 -6.74 -5.83 11.84
C PRO A 81 -5.28 -6.14 12.17
N THR A 82 -4.37 -6.04 11.20
CA THR A 82 -2.93 -6.25 11.39
C THR A 82 -2.32 -5.18 12.31
N TRP A 83 -2.80 -3.95 12.26
CA TRP A 83 -2.27 -2.85 13.12
C TRP A 83 -2.49 -3.08 14.61
N LYS A 84 -3.52 -3.88 14.97
CA LYS A 84 -3.83 -4.24 16.36
C LYS A 84 -2.97 -5.38 16.89
N ARG A 85 -2.23 -6.05 16.03
CA ARG A 85 -1.28 -7.09 16.39
C ARG A 85 0.09 -6.49 16.73
N SER A 86 0.90 -7.24 17.43
CA SER A 86 2.30 -6.87 17.68
C SER A 86 3.20 -7.26 16.51
N LEU A 87 4.43 -6.74 16.48
CA LEU A 87 5.43 -7.10 15.46
C LEU A 87 5.80 -8.60 15.51
N THR A 88 5.58 -9.26 16.63
CA THR A 88 5.87 -10.70 16.81
C THR A 88 4.74 -11.62 16.31
N GLU A 89 3.53 -11.06 16.11
CA GLU A 89 2.33 -11.83 15.72
C GLU A 89 1.98 -11.72 14.23
N VAL A 90 2.71 -10.92 13.48
CA VAL A 90 2.47 -10.70 12.05
C VAL A 90 3.47 -11.47 11.20
N SER A 91 3.15 -11.70 9.92
CA SER A 91 4.07 -12.33 8.98
C SER A 91 5.33 -11.47 8.75
N ASN A 92 6.41 -12.10 8.30
CA ASN A 92 7.68 -11.39 8.03
C ASN A 92 7.49 -10.21 7.06
N GLY A 93 6.67 -10.37 6.02
CA GLY A 93 6.39 -9.29 5.07
C GLY A 93 5.53 -8.16 5.68
N GLU A 94 4.58 -8.48 6.56
CA GLU A 94 3.81 -7.46 7.31
C GLU A 94 4.69 -6.74 8.32
N ARG A 95 5.53 -7.48 9.04
CA ARG A 95 6.51 -6.94 9.97
C ARG A 95 7.46 -5.97 9.28
N HIS A 96 8.06 -6.38 8.17
CA HIS A 96 8.96 -5.53 7.40
C HIS A 96 8.29 -4.23 6.96
N ARG A 97 7.06 -4.28 6.45
CA ARG A 97 6.31 -3.06 6.08
C ARG A 97 6.00 -2.18 7.29
N ALA A 98 5.70 -2.77 8.44
CA ALA A 98 5.53 -2.01 9.68
C ALA A 98 6.84 -1.33 10.12
N GLU A 99 7.96 -2.03 10.00
CA GLU A 99 9.30 -1.48 10.30
C GLU A 99 9.66 -0.34 9.35
N VAL A 100 9.39 -0.48 8.04
CA VAL A 100 9.53 0.62 7.06
C VAL A 100 8.66 1.82 7.45
N ALA A 101 7.40 1.59 7.83
CA ALA A 101 6.50 2.66 8.27
C ALA A 101 7.01 3.38 9.51
N LEU A 102 7.55 2.63 10.47
CA LEU A 102 8.15 3.19 11.69
C LEU A 102 9.39 4.00 11.38
N SER A 103 10.27 3.50 10.51
CA SER A 103 11.47 4.23 10.07
C SER A 103 11.11 5.58 9.46
N LEU A 104 10.10 5.61 8.59
CA LEU A 104 9.59 6.84 7.99
C LEU A 104 8.98 7.79 9.02
N ALA A 105 8.19 7.27 9.97
CA ALA A 105 7.52 8.06 10.98
C ALA A 105 8.49 8.73 11.96
N TYR A 106 9.61 8.07 12.25
CA TYR A 106 10.65 8.59 13.14
C TYR A 106 11.77 9.34 12.40
N GLY A 107 11.65 9.51 11.08
CA GLY A 107 12.62 10.23 10.28
C GLY A 107 13.99 9.55 10.25
N GLU A 108 14.00 8.21 10.23
CA GLU A 108 15.25 7.46 10.10
C GLU A 108 15.88 7.71 8.74
N LEU A 109 17.20 7.83 8.72
CA LEU A 109 17.94 8.23 7.53
C LEU A 109 18.21 7.07 6.56
N TYR A 110 17.86 5.82 6.93
CA TYR A 110 18.08 4.65 6.07
C TYR A 110 17.20 3.45 6.40
N ILE A 111 17.01 2.60 5.41
CA ILE A 111 16.36 1.30 5.52
C ILE A 111 17.22 0.28 4.79
N ASP A 112 17.83 -0.64 5.55
CA ASP A 112 18.58 -1.77 4.98
C ASP A 112 17.63 -2.89 4.58
N GLU A 113 18.04 -3.72 3.62
CA GLU A 113 17.24 -4.86 3.10
C GLU A 113 15.80 -4.46 2.67
N PHE A 114 15.67 -3.26 2.08
CA PHE A 114 14.41 -2.57 1.80
C PHE A 114 13.32 -3.43 1.15
N THR A 115 13.69 -4.41 0.33
CA THR A 115 12.71 -5.27 -0.37
C THR A 115 12.96 -6.76 -0.19
N SER A 116 13.84 -7.16 0.72
CA SER A 116 14.30 -8.55 0.84
C SER A 116 13.25 -9.50 1.44
N LEU A 117 12.35 -8.99 2.28
CA LEU A 117 11.34 -9.77 3.00
C LEU A 117 9.94 -9.70 2.38
N VAL A 118 9.79 -9.12 1.20
CA VAL A 118 8.52 -8.99 0.50
C VAL A 118 8.62 -9.56 -0.93
N ASP A 119 7.51 -10.10 -1.42
CA ASP A 119 7.43 -10.54 -2.83
C ASP A 119 7.56 -9.35 -3.80
N ARG A 120 7.80 -9.63 -5.07
CA ARG A 120 8.10 -8.58 -6.06
C ARG A 120 6.93 -7.63 -6.33
N ASP A 121 5.71 -8.13 -6.28
CA ASP A 121 4.51 -7.29 -6.48
C ASP A 121 4.31 -6.36 -5.28
N THR A 122 4.52 -6.85 -4.06
CA THR A 122 4.53 -6.03 -2.84
C THR A 122 5.65 -4.99 -2.84
N ALA A 123 6.88 -5.37 -3.27
CA ALA A 123 8.00 -4.44 -3.40
C ALA A 123 7.70 -3.32 -4.40
N LYS A 124 7.11 -3.67 -5.54
CA LYS A 124 6.67 -2.70 -6.55
C LYS A 124 5.63 -1.74 -6.00
N ALA A 125 4.60 -2.25 -5.29
CA ALA A 125 3.57 -1.44 -4.65
C ALA A 125 4.15 -0.50 -3.58
N LEU A 126 5.13 -0.98 -2.80
CA LEU A 126 5.84 -0.20 -1.80
C LEU A 126 6.61 0.96 -2.46
N CYS A 127 7.39 0.70 -3.50
CA CYS A 127 8.09 1.75 -4.26
C CYS A 127 7.13 2.82 -4.78
N TYR A 128 6.01 2.44 -5.41
CA TYR A 128 5.02 3.41 -5.88
C TYR A 128 4.35 4.22 -4.76
N SER A 129 4.19 3.63 -3.58
CA SER A 129 3.67 4.37 -2.43
C SER A 129 4.68 5.37 -1.91
N LEU A 130 5.96 4.98 -1.82
CA LEU A 130 7.06 5.85 -1.36
C LEU A 130 7.29 7.04 -2.29
N ASN A 131 7.20 6.84 -3.62
CA ASN A 131 7.32 7.93 -4.59
C ASN A 131 6.31 9.09 -4.35
N LYS A 132 5.19 8.83 -3.66
CA LYS A 132 4.18 9.85 -3.33
C LYS A 132 4.53 10.67 -2.09
N LEU A 133 5.51 10.24 -1.29
CA LEU A 133 5.85 10.88 -0.01
C LEU A 133 6.86 12.01 -0.14
N ASN A 134 7.43 12.25 -1.34
CA ASN A 134 8.47 13.26 -1.55
C ASN A 134 9.59 13.15 -0.50
N LEU A 135 10.11 11.94 -0.32
CA LEU A 135 11.11 11.61 0.69
C LEU A 135 12.44 12.33 0.38
N LYS A 136 13.01 12.94 1.40
CA LYS A 136 14.30 13.62 1.34
C LYS A 136 15.23 13.00 2.37
N ASP A 137 16.51 12.95 2.02
CA ASP A 137 17.59 12.52 2.93
C ASP A 137 17.42 11.09 3.49
N LEU A 138 16.77 10.19 2.73
CA LEU A 138 16.61 8.79 3.04
C LEU A 138 17.50 7.94 2.15
N THR A 139 18.16 6.94 2.73
CA THR A 139 18.93 5.92 2.00
C THR A 139 18.24 4.57 2.10
N LEU A 140 18.00 3.94 0.97
CA LEU A 140 17.46 2.59 0.87
C LEU A 140 18.55 1.65 0.33
N ALA A 141 18.72 0.48 0.95
CA ALA A 141 19.64 -0.54 0.44
C ALA A 141 18.85 -1.81 0.08
N THR A 142 19.15 -2.38 -1.08
CA THR A 142 18.50 -3.61 -1.56
C THR A 142 19.39 -4.42 -2.48
N CYS A 143 19.19 -5.74 -2.49
CA CYS A 143 19.83 -6.61 -3.47
C CYS A 143 19.05 -6.73 -4.80
N HIS A 144 17.88 -6.12 -4.90
CA HIS A 144 16.97 -6.30 -6.02
C HIS A 144 17.07 -5.12 -7.02
N LYS A 145 17.66 -5.35 -8.17
CA LYS A 145 17.88 -4.32 -9.22
C LYS A 145 16.59 -3.86 -9.93
N ASP A 146 15.51 -4.62 -9.89
CA ASP A 146 14.21 -4.23 -10.46
C ASP A 146 13.56 -3.04 -9.73
N VAL A 147 13.97 -2.76 -8.49
CA VAL A 147 13.58 -1.54 -7.74
C VAL A 147 13.95 -0.26 -8.51
N LEU A 148 15.02 -0.27 -9.30
CA LEU A 148 15.44 0.84 -10.16
C LEU A 148 14.36 1.27 -11.15
N GLN A 149 13.48 0.36 -11.56
CA GLN A 149 12.38 0.65 -12.48
C GLN A 149 11.17 1.29 -11.78
N TRP A 150 11.06 1.13 -10.46
CA TRP A 150 9.83 1.47 -9.72
C TRP A 150 10.00 2.64 -8.75
N LEU A 151 11.20 2.84 -8.21
CA LEU A 151 11.47 3.84 -7.19
C LEU A 151 12.09 5.11 -7.79
N ASP A 152 11.59 6.27 -7.37
CA ASP A 152 12.09 7.57 -7.78
C ASP A 152 13.25 8.01 -6.86
N CYS A 153 14.47 7.58 -7.19
CA CYS A 153 15.67 7.96 -6.46
C CYS A 153 16.36 9.18 -7.10
N ASP A 154 16.95 10.04 -6.27
CA ASP A 154 17.80 11.13 -6.72
C ASP A 154 19.23 10.65 -6.98
N ASN A 155 19.71 9.73 -6.15
CA ASN A 155 21.06 9.18 -6.20
C ASN A 155 21.00 7.66 -6.23
N ILE A 156 21.76 7.02 -7.10
CA ILE A 156 21.84 5.56 -7.23
C ILE A 156 23.30 5.14 -7.22
N TYR A 157 23.67 4.29 -6.27
CA TYR A 157 24.98 3.67 -6.22
C TYR A 157 24.87 2.16 -6.45
N ASP A 158 25.46 1.66 -7.52
CA ASP A 158 25.53 0.23 -7.83
C ASP A 158 26.79 -0.34 -7.18
N THR A 159 26.60 -1.15 -6.13
CA THR A 159 27.70 -1.76 -5.38
C THR A 159 28.35 -2.94 -6.11
N ASP A 160 27.71 -3.51 -7.15
CA ASP A 160 28.36 -4.49 -8.03
C ASP A 160 29.38 -3.83 -8.96
N LEU A 161 29.06 -2.61 -9.40
CA LEU A 161 29.93 -1.81 -10.30
C LEU A 161 30.83 -0.83 -9.55
N ASN A 162 30.59 -0.68 -8.24
CA ASN A 162 31.30 0.26 -7.38
C ASN A 162 31.28 1.70 -7.91
N GLN A 163 30.12 2.16 -8.40
CA GLN A 163 30.00 3.50 -9.00
C GLN A 163 28.60 4.11 -8.83
N TRP A 164 28.56 5.44 -8.89
CA TRP A 164 27.29 6.17 -9.03
C TRP A 164 26.72 5.98 -10.44
N VAL A 165 25.43 5.71 -10.53
CA VAL A 165 24.72 5.48 -11.80
C VAL A 165 23.85 6.67 -12.13
N ASP A 166 23.96 7.18 -13.35
CA ASP A 166 23.06 8.22 -13.84
C ASP A 166 21.68 7.65 -14.12
N ARG A 167 20.67 8.27 -13.53
CA ARG A 167 19.28 7.88 -13.69
C ARG A 167 18.74 8.10 -15.10
N GLY A 168 19.29 9.04 -15.87
CA GLY A 168 18.83 9.37 -17.22
C GLY A 168 18.84 8.18 -18.20
N SER A 169 19.62 7.14 -17.90
CA SER A 169 19.72 5.92 -18.71
C SER A 169 18.67 4.84 -18.37
N LEU A 170 17.91 4.98 -17.27
CA LEU A 170 16.99 3.96 -16.80
C LEU A 170 15.55 4.24 -17.25
N ARG A 171 14.98 3.39 -18.10
CA ARG A 171 13.56 3.46 -18.49
C ARG A 171 12.67 3.08 -17.32
N ARG A 172 11.68 3.93 -17.01
CA ARG A 172 10.63 3.63 -16.02
C ARG A 172 9.52 2.85 -16.68
N ASP A 173 9.15 1.71 -16.14
CA ASP A 173 7.87 1.06 -16.41
C ASP A 173 6.90 1.34 -15.26
N ASN A 174 6.30 2.53 -15.27
CA ASN A 174 5.41 3.00 -14.21
C ASN A 174 3.95 2.59 -14.41
N THR A 175 3.64 1.72 -15.38
CA THR A 175 2.26 1.35 -15.67
C THR A 175 1.97 -0.11 -15.40
N LEU A 176 1.15 -0.37 -14.39
CA LEU A 176 0.55 -1.69 -14.23
C LEU A 176 -0.67 -1.79 -15.18
N LYS A 177 -0.54 -2.58 -16.25
CA LYS A 177 -1.65 -2.86 -17.16
C LYS A 177 -2.44 -4.05 -16.61
N PHE A 178 -3.72 -3.85 -16.34
CA PHE A 178 -4.64 -4.91 -15.90
C PHE A 178 -5.95 -4.81 -16.68
N THR A 179 -6.64 -5.92 -16.82
CA THR A 179 -7.96 -5.98 -17.46
C THR A 179 -9.07 -5.99 -16.41
N ILE A 180 -10.23 -5.42 -16.76
CA ILE A 180 -11.41 -5.41 -15.90
C ILE A 180 -12.50 -6.22 -16.61
N GLN A 181 -13.08 -7.17 -15.90
CA GLN A 181 -14.15 -8.01 -16.43
C GLN A 181 -15.24 -8.28 -15.39
N PRO A 182 -16.51 -8.47 -15.82
CA PRO A 182 -17.59 -8.88 -14.92
C PRO A 182 -17.32 -10.28 -14.36
N CYS A 183 -17.80 -10.55 -13.15
CA CYS A 183 -17.57 -11.83 -12.48
C CYS A 183 -18.74 -12.23 -11.57
N CYS A 184 -18.79 -13.52 -11.21
CA CYS A 184 -19.76 -14.02 -10.23
C CYS A 184 -19.41 -13.54 -8.82
N PRO A 185 -20.33 -12.83 -8.13
CA PRO A 185 -20.07 -12.27 -6.79
C PRO A 185 -19.58 -13.29 -5.77
N GLN A 186 -20.24 -14.45 -5.71
CA GLN A 186 -19.96 -15.47 -4.71
C GLN A 186 -18.58 -16.10 -4.92
N LYS A 187 -18.24 -16.43 -6.18
CA LYS A 187 -16.95 -17.04 -6.50
C LYS A 187 -15.79 -16.09 -6.23
N VAL A 188 -15.90 -14.83 -6.69
CA VAL A 188 -14.84 -13.85 -6.51
C VAL A 188 -14.68 -13.46 -5.04
N TRP A 189 -15.79 -13.40 -4.27
CA TRP A 189 -15.75 -13.05 -2.85
C TRP A 189 -14.94 -14.04 -2.01
N GLU A 190 -14.94 -15.34 -2.36
CA GLU A 190 -14.13 -16.33 -1.65
C GLU A 190 -12.63 -15.99 -1.66
N VAL A 191 -12.14 -15.42 -2.75
CA VAL A 191 -10.73 -14.96 -2.87
C VAL A 191 -10.46 -13.75 -2.00
N PHE A 192 -11.39 -12.79 -1.94
CA PHE A 192 -11.15 -11.48 -1.35
C PHE A 192 -11.68 -11.29 0.07
N LYS A 193 -12.56 -12.15 0.56
CA LYS A 193 -13.26 -11.99 1.87
C LYS A 193 -12.33 -11.78 3.05
N ARG A 194 -11.19 -12.47 3.08
CA ARG A 194 -10.20 -12.40 4.16
C ARG A 194 -9.44 -11.06 4.21
N HIS A 195 -9.44 -10.32 3.11
CA HIS A 195 -8.76 -9.04 2.97
C HIS A 195 -9.68 -7.84 3.15
N HIS A 196 -10.97 -8.07 3.35
CA HIS A 196 -11.93 -7.00 3.60
C HIS A 196 -12.10 -6.75 5.10
N TYR A 197 -12.02 -5.49 5.53
CA TYR A 197 -12.09 -5.10 6.94
C TYR A 197 -13.44 -5.35 7.61
N LEU A 198 -14.51 -5.49 6.85
CA LEU A 198 -15.82 -5.91 7.35
C LEU A 198 -16.00 -7.39 7.05
N SER A 199 -16.08 -8.21 8.09
CA SER A 199 -16.54 -9.59 7.97
C SER A 199 -17.99 -9.63 7.46
N GLY A 200 -18.33 -10.61 6.65
CA GLY A 200 -19.68 -10.81 6.19
C GLY A 200 -19.77 -11.32 4.76
N LYS A 201 -20.97 -11.75 4.41
CA LYS A 201 -21.28 -12.24 3.07
C LYS A 201 -21.42 -11.09 2.09
N ILE A 202 -21.03 -11.30 0.83
CA ILE A 202 -21.37 -10.37 -0.23
C ILE A 202 -22.87 -10.46 -0.54
N ASN A 203 -23.48 -9.33 -0.92
CA ASN A 203 -24.87 -9.33 -1.34
C ASN A 203 -25.03 -10.18 -2.60
N LYS A 204 -25.96 -11.13 -2.59
CA LYS A 204 -26.21 -12.04 -3.71
C LYS A 204 -26.68 -11.33 -4.99
N SER A 205 -27.33 -10.18 -4.84
CA SER A 205 -27.81 -9.35 -5.96
C SER A 205 -26.80 -8.29 -6.38
N ALA A 206 -25.54 -8.36 -5.90
CA ALA A 206 -24.52 -7.41 -6.31
C ALA A 206 -24.00 -7.76 -7.71
N ASN A 207 -23.80 -6.75 -8.54
CA ASN A 207 -22.99 -6.88 -9.75
C ASN A 207 -21.53 -6.70 -9.38
N CYS A 208 -20.64 -7.55 -9.88
CA CYS A 208 -19.23 -7.55 -9.54
C CYS A 208 -18.33 -7.50 -10.75
N TRP A 209 -17.20 -6.83 -10.58
CA TRP A 209 -16.09 -6.79 -11.53
C TRP A 209 -14.79 -7.14 -10.82
N VAL A 210 -13.92 -7.80 -11.56
CA VAL A 210 -12.59 -8.20 -11.10
C VAL A 210 -11.53 -7.58 -12.00
N ALA A 211 -10.47 -7.07 -11.39
CA ALA A 211 -9.25 -6.67 -12.09
C ALA A 211 -8.31 -7.87 -12.15
N MET A 212 -7.82 -8.19 -13.34
CA MET A 212 -6.93 -9.31 -13.62
C MET A 212 -5.56 -8.82 -14.08
N TYR A 213 -4.52 -9.35 -13.50
CA TYR A 213 -3.13 -9.08 -13.85
C TYR A 213 -2.38 -10.40 -13.99
N ASN A 214 -1.74 -10.64 -15.13
CA ASN A 214 -1.03 -11.89 -15.44
C ASN A 214 -1.88 -13.15 -15.15
N GLY A 215 -3.16 -13.11 -15.52
CA GLY A 215 -4.09 -14.23 -15.29
C GLY A 215 -4.59 -14.40 -13.85
N LYS A 216 -4.16 -13.55 -12.91
CA LYS A 216 -4.55 -13.61 -11.48
C LYS A 216 -5.53 -12.49 -11.13
N PRO A 217 -6.54 -12.73 -10.29
CA PRO A 217 -7.41 -11.69 -9.76
C PRO A 217 -6.66 -10.89 -8.69
N ILE A 218 -6.53 -9.57 -8.89
CA ILE A 218 -5.78 -8.67 -8.00
C ILE A 218 -6.65 -7.70 -7.23
N ALA A 219 -7.84 -7.38 -7.73
CA ALA A 219 -8.81 -6.53 -7.07
C ALA A 219 -10.23 -6.88 -7.51
N MET A 220 -11.21 -6.59 -6.66
CA MET A 220 -12.62 -6.67 -7.01
C MET A 220 -13.37 -5.42 -6.60
N THR A 221 -14.42 -5.07 -7.32
CA THR A 221 -15.43 -4.11 -6.88
C THR A 221 -16.82 -4.66 -7.12
N SER A 222 -17.74 -4.28 -6.28
CA SER A 222 -19.14 -4.67 -6.40
C SER A 222 -20.07 -3.49 -6.17
N VAL A 223 -21.20 -3.53 -6.85
CA VAL A 223 -22.25 -2.51 -6.76
C VAL A 223 -23.60 -3.15 -6.49
N ILE A 224 -24.49 -2.41 -5.86
CA ILE A 224 -25.87 -2.84 -5.63
C ILE A 224 -26.84 -1.78 -6.14
N ALA A 225 -28.01 -2.21 -6.55
CA ALA A 225 -29.08 -1.29 -6.93
C ALA A 225 -29.43 -0.37 -5.74
N PHE A 226 -29.64 0.91 -6.06
CA PHE A 226 -29.96 1.95 -5.10
C PHE A 226 -31.04 2.89 -5.64
N PRO A 227 -32.23 2.35 -5.98
CA PRO A 227 -33.34 3.17 -6.45
C PRO A 227 -33.92 4.02 -5.33
N ASN A 228 -34.55 5.15 -5.69
CA ASN A 228 -35.38 5.95 -4.80
C ASN A 228 -36.52 6.64 -5.59
N ALA A 229 -37.29 7.49 -4.92
CA ALA A 229 -38.45 8.18 -5.53
C ALA A 229 -38.07 9.04 -6.74
N ASN A 230 -36.84 9.59 -6.78
CA ASN A 230 -36.41 10.52 -7.82
C ASN A 230 -35.69 9.84 -9.00
N TRP A 231 -35.23 8.58 -8.83
CA TRP A 231 -34.56 7.82 -9.89
C TRP A 231 -34.69 6.31 -9.68
N LYS A 232 -34.92 5.57 -10.75
CA LYS A 232 -35.03 4.11 -10.71
C LYS A 232 -33.67 3.44 -10.93
N ASP A 233 -32.81 3.99 -11.78
CA ASP A 233 -31.53 3.41 -12.22
C ASP A 233 -30.35 3.94 -11.38
N GLY A 234 -30.53 3.97 -10.06
CA GLY A 234 -29.49 4.32 -9.11
C GLY A 234 -28.68 3.08 -8.72
N TRP A 235 -27.36 3.26 -8.64
CA TRP A 235 -26.39 2.24 -8.19
C TRP A 235 -25.53 2.79 -7.08
N ARG A 236 -25.09 1.92 -6.20
CA ARG A 236 -24.18 2.29 -5.10
C ARG A 236 -23.06 1.29 -4.98
N GLY A 237 -21.82 1.80 -4.80
CA GLY A 237 -20.67 1.00 -4.44
C GLY A 237 -20.95 0.22 -3.15
N HIS A 238 -20.69 -1.10 -3.19
CA HIS A 238 -20.95 -2.00 -2.08
C HIS A 238 -19.64 -2.43 -1.41
N ARG A 239 -18.72 -3.05 -2.15
CA ARG A 239 -17.41 -3.47 -1.65
C ARG A 239 -16.35 -3.25 -2.72
N THR A 240 -15.18 -2.78 -2.31
CA THR A 240 -13.98 -2.76 -3.15
C THR A 240 -12.84 -3.32 -2.32
N VAL A 241 -12.16 -4.33 -2.86
CA VAL A 241 -11.05 -5.01 -2.19
C VAL A 241 -9.90 -5.15 -3.18
N VAL A 242 -8.71 -4.80 -2.74
CA VAL A 242 -7.46 -5.01 -3.48
C VAL A 242 -6.60 -5.95 -2.65
N LEU A 243 -5.99 -6.95 -3.27
CA LEU A 243 -5.07 -7.83 -2.56
C LEU A 243 -3.91 -7.03 -1.94
N PRO A 244 -3.40 -7.43 -0.77
CA PRO A 244 -2.40 -6.67 -0.02
C PRO A 244 -1.19 -6.25 -0.87
N GLU A 245 -0.68 -7.16 -1.67
CA GLU A 245 0.47 -6.98 -2.56
C GLU A 245 0.27 -5.93 -3.66
N PHE A 246 -0.98 -5.62 -3.99
CA PHE A 246 -1.36 -4.62 -5.02
C PHE A 246 -1.96 -3.33 -4.46
N GLN A 247 -2.04 -3.21 -3.13
CA GLN A 247 -2.54 -2.00 -2.49
C GLN A 247 -1.53 -0.85 -2.64
N GLY A 248 -2.02 0.39 -2.73
CA GLY A 248 -1.16 1.58 -2.90
C GLY A 248 -0.97 2.02 -4.35
N MET A 249 -1.19 1.13 -5.30
CA MET A 249 -0.97 1.38 -6.74
C MET A 249 -2.15 2.11 -7.42
N GLY A 250 -3.20 2.49 -6.68
CA GLY A 250 -4.37 3.16 -7.25
C GLY A 250 -5.37 2.23 -7.95
N ILE A 251 -5.13 0.91 -7.96
CA ILE A 251 -5.96 -0.09 -8.67
C ILE A 251 -7.42 -0.04 -8.20
N GLY A 252 -7.65 0.03 -6.89
CA GLY A 252 -9.01 0.06 -6.34
C GLY A 252 -9.79 1.29 -6.80
N SER A 253 -9.17 2.47 -6.82
CA SER A 253 -9.78 3.70 -7.33
C SER A 253 -10.05 3.58 -8.83
N LYS A 254 -9.07 3.17 -9.63
CA LYS A 254 -9.24 3.01 -11.07
C LYS A 254 -10.35 2.00 -11.42
N LEU A 255 -10.39 0.84 -10.73
CA LEU A 255 -11.44 -0.17 -10.91
C LEU A 255 -12.82 0.39 -10.56
N SER A 256 -12.95 1.09 -9.42
CA SER A 256 -14.21 1.72 -9.02
C SER A 256 -14.66 2.82 -9.99
N ASP A 257 -13.73 3.65 -10.46
CA ASP A 257 -14.01 4.74 -11.39
C ASP A 257 -14.44 4.20 -12.76
N THR A 258 -13.78 3.15 -13.25
CA THR A 258 -14.16 2.51 -14.52
C THR A 258 -15.57 1.91 -14.46
N VAL A 259 -15.92 1.24 -13.35
CA VAL A 259 -17.27 0.70 -13.18
C VAL A 259 -18.32 1.80 -13.01
N ALA A 260 -17.99 2.87 -12.27
CA ALA A 260 -18.86 4.03 -12.12
C ALA A 260 -19.11 4.72 -13.47
N HIS A 261 -18.06 4.90 -14.28
CA HIS A 261 -18.15 5.46 -15.63
C HIS A 261 -19.08 4.64 -16.52
N HIS A 262 -18.86 3.32 -16.56
CA HIS A 262 -19.70 2.41 -17.36
C HIS A 262 -21.19 2.49 -16.99
N ILE A 263 -21.51 2.55 -15.70
CA ILE A 263 -22.89 2.68 -15.21
C ILE A 263 -23.50 4.03 -15.65
N VAL A 264 -22.76 5.13 -15.48
CA VAL A 264 -23.27 6.47 -15.83
C VAL A 264 -23.38 6.67 -17.33
N GLU A 265 -22.43 6.14 -18.10
CA GLU A 265 -22.46 6.14 -19.57
C GLU A 265 -23.69 5.36 -20.11
N SER A 266 -24.10 4.31 -19.38
CA SER A 266 -25.32 3.53 -19.71
C SER A 266 -26.62 4.22 -19.22
N GLY A 267 -26.58 5.48 -18.77
CA GLY A 267 -27.74 6.25 -18.34
C GLY A 267 -28.12 6.08 -16.86
N GLY A 268 -27.38 5.29 -16.09
CA GLY A 268 -27.61 5.13 -14.65
C GLY A 268 -26.96 6.25 -13.82
N ARG A 269 -27.23 6.26 -12.52
CA ARG A 269 -26.56 7.12 -11.53
C ARG A 269 -25.72 6.29 -10.59
N PHE A 270 -24.52 6.74 -10.26
CA PHE A 270 -23.64 6.00 -9.39
C PHE A 270 -23.24 6.80 -8.15
N PHE A 271 -23.45 6.18 -6.99
CA PHE A 271 -23.15 6.77 -5.68
C PHE A 271 -22.10 5.94 -4.95
N SER A 272 -21.27 6.61 -4.18
CA SER A 272 -20.32 5.97 -3.30
C SER A 272 -20.33 6.57 -1.91
N LYS A 273 -20.23 5.70 -0.91
CA LYS A 273 -20.04 6.07 0.48
C LYS A 273 -18.93 5.22 1.09
N THR A 274 -17.89 5.86 1.57
CA THR A 274 -16.75 5.18 2.20
C THR A 274 -16.29 5.92 3.45
N SER A 275 -15.71 5.19 4.40
CA SER A 275 -14.95 5.76 5.53
C SER A 275 -13.45 5.57 5.35
N HIS A 276 -13.01 5.03 4.21
CA HIS A 276 -11.59 4.83 3.92
C HIS A 276 -10.97 6.13 3.42
N PRO A 277 -10.00 6.74 4.15
CA PRO A 277 -9.47 8.06 3.84
C PRO A 277 -8.89 8.17 2.43
N ALA A 278 -8.00 7.24 2.03
CA ALA A 278 -7.38 7.29 0.72
C ALA A 278 -8.38 7.23 -0.44
N PHE A 279 -9.50 6.49 -0.27
CA PHE A 279 -10.57 6.42 -1.26
C PHE A 279 -11.40 7.71 -1.28
N GLY A 280 -11.66 8.26 -0.09
CA GLY A 280 -12.41 9.50 0.07
C GLY A 280 -11.66 10.70 -0.50
N GLU A 281 -10.39 10.84 -0.16
CA GLU A 281 -9.52 11.92 -0.64
C GLU A 281 -9.28 11.86 -2.16
N HIS A 282 -9.11 10.66 -2.72
CA HIS A 282 -9.07 10.51 -4.18
C HIS A 282 -10.30 11.11 -4.85
N ARG A 283 -11.49 10.83 -4.30
CA ARG A 283 -12.76 11.33 -4.84
C ARG A 283 -12.98 12.81 -4.60
N ASN A 284 -12.52 13.35 -3.46
CA ASN A 284 -12.55 14.79 -3.20
C ASN A 284 -11.74 15.59 -4.23
N LYS A 285 -10.67 15.01 -4.75
CA LYS A 285 -9.75 15.64 -5.72
C LYS A 285 -10.11 15.36 -7.18
N SER A 286 -10.95 14.38 -7.44
CA SER A 286 -11.29 13.96 -8.81
C SER A 286 -12.40 14.82 -9.39
N PRO A 287 -12.27 15.35 -10.61
CA PRO A 287 -13.33 16.11 -11.28
C PRO A 287 -14.57 15.27 -11.60
N ASN A 288 -14.44 13.94 -11.64
CA ASN A 288 -15.52 13.02 -11.94
C ASN A 288 -16.35 12.62 -10.70
N TRP A 289 -16.03 13.15 -9.52
CA TRP A 289 -16.74 12.84 -8.29
C TRP A 289 -17.28 14.11 -7.63
N LYS A 290 -18.60 14.27 -7.63
CA LYS A 290 -19.28 15.37 -6.96
C LYS A 290 -19.61 15.00 -5.51
N PRO A 291 -19.17 15.78 -4.50
CA PRO A 291 -19.53 15.51 -3.11
C PRO A 291 -21.03 15.67 -2.90
N THR A 292 -21.65 14.75 -2.16
CA THR A 292 -23.04 14.87 -1.75
C THR A 292 -23.15 15.69 -0.45
N SER A 293 -24.37 16.11 -0.09
CA SER A 293 -24.64 16.83 1.18
C SER A 293 -24.22 16.07 2.46
N LYS A 294 -23.87 14.79 2.32
CA LYS A 294 -23.41 13.90 3.41
C LYS A 294 -21.90 13.72 3.44
N ASN A 295 -21.16 14.33 2.51
CA ASN A 295 -19.71 14.24 2.46
C ASN A 295 -19.06 14.95 3.66
N GLY A 296 -18.00 14.38 4.22
CA GLY A 296 -17.27 14.97 5.36
C GLY A 296 -18.03 14.96 6.68
N LYS A 297 -19.21 14.34 6.75
CA LYS A 297 -20.01 14.29 7.98
C LYS A 297 -19.79 12.99 8.74
N ALA A 298 -19.72 13.09 10.07
CA ALA A 298 -19.80 11.92 10.92
C ALA A 298 -21.13 11.21 10.67
N ARG A 299 -21.14 9.89 10.69
CA ARG A 299 -22.37 9.11 10.52
C ARG A 299 -23.30 9.46 11.66
N ALA A 300 -24.37 10.20 11.39
CA ALA A 300 -25.43 10.40 12.35
C ALA A 300 -25.93 9.03 12.81
N ASP A 301 -25.92 8.85 14.10
CA ASP A 301 -26.05 7.57 14.76
C ASP A 301 -27.17 6.68 14.31
N TYR A 302 -26.84 5.47 14.40
CA TYR A 302 -27.68 4.32 14.66
C TYR A 302 -28.45 4.47 16.00
N LYS A 303 -29.33 5.45 16.08
CA LYS A 303 -30.32 5.62 17.14
C LYS A 303 -31.60 4.86 16.84
N SER A 304 -31.59 3.81 16.05
CA SER A 304 -32.76 2.97 15.86
C SER A 304 -32.47 1.55 16.31
N GLY A 305 -33.13 1.17 17.39
CA GLY A 305 -33.06 -0.09 18.11
C GLY A 305 -33.46 -1.35 17.35
N ARG A 306 -32.80 -1.65 16.25
CA ARG A 306 -32.72 -2.99 15.69
C ARG A 306 -31.46 -3.67 16.17
N LYS A 307 -31.58 -4.32 17.32
CA LYS A 307 -30.61 -5.32 17.79
C LYS A 307 -30.56 -6.45 16.76
N SER A 308 -29.50 -6.51 15.94
CA SER A 308 -29.14 -7.74 15.28
C SER A 308 -28.54 -8.66 16.35
N LYS A 309 -29.14 -9.79 16.56
CA LYS A 309 -28.84 -10.77 17.61
C LYS A 309 -27.58 -11.60 17.37
N GLU A 310 -26.75 -11.25 16.40
CA GLU A 310 -25.69 -12.15 15.94
C GLU A 310 -24.32 -11.47 15.71
N ASP A 311 -23.83 -10.58 16.51
CA ASP A 311 -22.40 -10.31 16.55
C ASP A 311 -22.05 -9.47 17.76
N GLY A 312 -21.28 -10.07 18.70
CA GLY A 312 -20.81 -9.45 19.93
C GLY A 312 -19.84 -8.28 19.77
N HIS A 313 -19.83 -7.60 18.61
CA HIS A 313 -19.05 -6.40 18.35
C HIS A 313 -19.89 -5.15 18.56
N LYS A 314 -20.03 -4.79 19.84
CA LYS A 314 -20.59 -3.49 20.22
C LYS A 314 -19.70 -2.35 19.72
N GLN A 315 -20.30 -1.48 18.85
CA GLN A 315 -20.14 -0.02 18.89
C GLN A 315 -18.72 0.57 18.93
N LEU A 316 -18.01 0.53 17.80
CA LEU A 316 -16.85 1.38 17.55
C LEU A 316 -17.07 2.29 16.30
N HIS A 317 -18.31 2.59 15.92
CA HIS A 317 -18.61 3.24 14.64
C HIS A 317 -19.22 4.64 14.73
N ALA A 318 -19.39 5.21 15.91
CA ALA A 318 -20.15 6.44 16.12
C ALA A 318 -19.50 7.71 15.55
N ASN A 319 -18.18 7.77 15.38
CA ASN A 319 -17.47 9.01 14.99
C ASN A 319 -16.72 8.93 13.66
N ARG A 320 -16.99 7.97 12.79
CA ARG A 320 -16.28 7.89 11.50
C ARG A 320 -16.79 8.93 10.52
N VAL A 321 -15.90 9.80 10.07
CA VAL A 321 -16.15 10.69 8.91
C VAL A 321 -16.46 9.83 7.71
N CYS A 322 -17.53 10.16 7.00
CA CYS A 322 -17.95 9.49 5.78
C CYS A 322 -17.71 10.38 4.57
N TYR A 323 -16.95 9.86 3.61
CA TYR A 323 -16.85 10.43 2.28
C TYR A 323 -18.02 9.93 1.44
N SER A 324 -18.80 10.86 0.88
CA SER A 324 -20.01 10.52 0.13
C SER A 324 -20.07 11.31 -1.17
N HIS A 325 -20.06 10.61 -2.31
CA HIS A 325 -19.94 11.21 -3.62
C HIS A 325 -20.90 10.57 -4.63
N GLU A 326 -21.24 11.32 -5.65
CA GLU A 326 -21.88 10.88 -6.88
C GLU A 326 -20.87 10.96 -8.02
N TYR A 327 -20.80 9.93 -8.86
CA TYR A 327 -19.97 9.96 -10.05
C TYR A 327 -20.66 10.72 -11.17
N ILE A 328 -19.93 11.59 -11.84
CA ILE A 328 -20.38 12.35 -13.00
C ILE A 328 -19.35 12.21 -14.12
N ILE A 329 -19.80 12.24 -15.36
CA ILE A 329 -18.91 12.37 -16.50
C ILE A 329 -18.70 13.87 -16.68
N SER A 330 -17.47 14.35 -16.38
CA SER A 330 -17.13 15.76 -16.65
C SER A 330 -17.10 15.95 -18.16
N SER A 331 -17.88 16.88 -18.66
CA SER A 331 -17.73 17.40 -20.02
C SER A 331 -16.34 18.02 -20.12
N SER A 332 -15.46 17.43 -20.91
CA SER A 332 -14.15 17.97 -21.27
C SER A 332 -14.31 19.24 -22.10
#